data_a381d41ebaa3ad0e3fb2300223c5e98d
#
_entry.id   a381d41ebaa3ad0e3fb2300223c5e98d
#
_cell.length_a   1.000
_cell.length_b   1.000
_cell.length_c   1.000
_cell.angle_alpha   90.00
_cell.angle_beta   90.00
_cell.angle_gamma   90.00
#
_symmetry.space_group_name_H-M   'P 1'
#
loop_
_entity.id
_entity.type
_entity.pdbx_description
1 polymer ?
#
loop_
_entity_poly.entity_id
_entity_poly.type
_entity_poly.pdbx_seq_one_letter_code
_entity_poly.pdbx_strand_id
1 'polypeptide(L)'
;MGKFKFGVNVESQDLRNVGLKVTLPRMKILEILERQHKEGCHLSAEDVYKILLDEGEKIGLATVYRVLTQFEAAGLVRRHYFEGGNSVFELNRGGHHDHIVCLKCGRIDEFTDPEIEKRQQAIADQLGFELQDHSLILYGVCSHCQKKK
;
A
#
# COMPACT_ATOMS: atom_id res chain seq x y z
N MET A 1 -5.87 18.58 7.69
CA MET A 1 -5.82 19.64 8.54
C MET A 1 -6.65 19.54 9.80
N GLY A 2 -7.92 19.46 9.73
CA GLY A 2 -8.77 19.45 10.90
C GLY A 2 -8.64 18.24 11.80
N LYS A 3 -8.19 17.13 11.29
CA LYS A 3 -8.17 15.88 12.03
C LYS A 3 -7.28 15.87 13.26
N PHE A 4 -6.35 16.81 13.36
CA PHE A 4 -5.45 16.88 14.51
C PHE A 4 -5.94 17.82 15.58
N LYS A 5 -7.05 18.49 15.35
CA LYS A 5 -7.52 19.53 16.28
C LYS A 5 -8.08 18.99 17.58
N PHE A 6 -8.39 17.73 17.63
CA PHE A 6 -9.18 17.20 18.72
C PHE A 6 -8.43 16.24 19.61
N GLY A 7 -7.14 16.34 19.61
CA GLY A 7 -6.28 15.61 20.54
C GLY A 7 -6.05 14.15 20.21
N VAL A 8 -7.03 13.46 19.74
CA VAL A 8 -6.86 12.06 19.33
C VAL A 8 -6.76 12.04 17.83
N ASN A 9 -5.59 11.77 17.32
CA ASN A 9 -5.44 11.69 15.88
C ASN A 9 -5.88 10.32 15.36
N VAL A 10 -6.16 10.28 14.07
CA VAL A 10 -6.67 9.08 13.41
C VAL A 10 -5.65 7.96 13.50
N GLU A 11 -4.37 8.28 13.35
CA GLU A 11 -3.31 7.29 13.36
C GLU A 11 -3.21 6.56 14.70
N SER A 12 -3.33 7.30 15.81
CA SER A 12 -3.34 6.69 17.14
C SER A 12 -4.45 5.68 17.29
N GLN A 13 -5.64 6.07 16.87
CA GLN A 13 -6.81 5.21 16.99
C GLN A 13 -6.68 3.97 16.10
N ASP A 14 -6.15 4.15 14.90
CA ASP A 14 -5.93 3.03 13.99
C ASP A 14 -4.99 2.00 14.59
N LEU A 15 -3.90 2.46 15.22
CA LEU A 15 -2.96 1.55 15.86
C LEU A 15 -3.62 0.75 16.98
N ARG A 16 -4.39 1.43 17.82
CA ARG A 16 -5.08 0.77 18.94
C ARG A 16 -6.11 -0.23 18.44
N ASN A 17 -6.82 0.11 17.38
CA ASN A 17 -7.86 -0.75 16.84
C ASN A 17 -7.33 -2.10 16.36
N VAL A 18 -6.06 -2.16 15.92
CA VAL A 18 -5.46 -3.42 15.49
C VAL A 18 -4.53 -4.00 16.55
N GLY A 19 -4.58 -3.47 17.77
CA GLY A 19 -3.83 -4.03 18.88
C GLY A 19 -2.37 -3.65 18.93
N LEU A 20 -1.98 -2.60 18.24
CA LEU A 20 -0.59 -2.13 18.24
C LEU A 20 -0.42 -0.99 19.21
N LYS A 21 0.72 -1.01 19.91
CA LYS A 21 1.09 0.06 20.81
C LYS A 21 1.40 1.33 20.01
N VAL A 22 0.97 2.47 20.55
CA VAL A 22 1.25 3.76 19.90
C VAL A 22 2.68 4.16 20.24
N THR A 23 3.52 4.27 19.21
CA THR A 23 4.90 4.75 19.34
C THR A 23 5.14 5.82 18.29
N LEU A 24 6.15 6.65 18.51
CA LEU A 24 6.45 7.72 17.56
C LEU A 24 6.78 7.20 16.16
N PRO A 25 7.65 6.18 15.99
CA PRO A 25 7.91 5.67 14.66
C PRO A 25 6.66 5.13 13.97
N ARG A 26 5.81 4.41 14.68
CA ARG A 26 4.57 3.88 14.11
C ARG A 26 3.64 4.99 13.67
N MET A 27 3.49 6.03 14.49
CA MET A 27 2.63 7.16 14.17
C MET A 27 3.14 7.91 12.94
N LYS A 28 4.42 8.18 12.89
CA LYS A 28 5.02 8.92 11.77
C LYS A 28 4.89 8.15 10.45
N ILE A 29 5.16 6.87 10.49
CA ILE A 29 5.07 6.04 9.29
C ILE A 29 3.63 5.92 8.81
N LEU A 30 2.69 5.73 9.73
CA LEU A 30 1.29 5.64 9.36
C LEU A 30 0.79 6.95 8.77
N GLU A 31 1.22 8.08 9.31
CA GLU A 31 0.88 9.40 8.79
C GLU A 31 1.36 9.57 7.35
N ILE A 32 2.58 9.12 7.06
CA ILE A 32 3.12 9.18 5.69
C ILE A 32 2.29 8.33 4.75
N LEU A 33 1.95 7.12 5.17
CA LEU A 33 1.12 6.22 4.36
C LEU A 33 -0.25 6.82 4.09
N GLU A 34 -0.84 7.49 5.08
CA GLU A 34 -2.13 8.16 4.91
C GLU A 34 -2.07 9.26 3.86
N ARG A 35 -1.05 10.10 3.94
CA ARG A 35 -0.89 11.20 2.98
C ARG A 35 -0.73 10.68 1.57
N GLN A 36 0.11 9.66 1.41
CA GLN A 36 0.40 9.13 0.09
C GLN A 36 -0.76 8.29 -0.45
N HIS A 37 -1.51 7.67 0.43
CA HIS A 37 -2.70 6.92 0.02
C HIS A 37 -3.72 7.84 -0.67
N LYS A 38 -3.92 9.03 -0.14
CA LYS A 38 -4.84 10.00 -0.73
C LYS A 38 -4.40 10.46 -2.12
N GLU A 39 -3.11 10.37 -2.39
CA GLU A 39 -2.55 10.74 -3.70
C GLU A 39 -2.41 9.54 -4.62
N GLY A 40 -2.87 8.37 -4.19
CA GLY A 40 -2.79 7.16 -5.00
C GLY A 40 -1.39 6.59 -5.14
N CYS A 41 -0.49 6.95 -4.27
CA CYS A 41 0.90 6.49 -4.35
C CYS A 41 1.13 5.21 -3.59
N HIS A 42 2.05 4.41 -4.11
CA HIS A 42 2.50 3.19 -3.47
C HIS A 42 3.95 3.42 -3.04
N LEU A 43 4.28 3.07 -1.82
CA LEU A 43 5.59 3.38 -1.25
C LEU A 43 6.35 2.11 -0.88
N SER A 44 7.63 2.07 -1.26
CA SER A 44 8.55 1.08 -0.72
C SER A 44 9.01 1.54 0.66
N ALA A 45 9.68 0.65 1.39
CA ALA A 45 10.25 1.03 2.69
C ALA A 45 11.29 2.13 2.51
N GLU A 46 12.07 2.07 1.43
CA GLU A 46 13.06 3.10 1.13
C GLU A 46 12.41 4.45 0.87
N ASP A 47 11.27 4.46 0.18
CA ASP A 47 10.53 5.70 -0.06
C ASP A 47 10.07 6.33 1.25
N VAL A 48 9.53 5.52 2.16
CA VAL A 48 9.10 5.99 3.47
C VAL A 48 10.29 6.56 4.24
N TYR A 49 11.42 5.85 4.19
CA TYR A 49 12.63 6.29 4.84
C TYR A 49 13.10 7.66 4.32
N LYS A 50 13.08 7.85 3.00
CA LYS A 50 13.47 9.13 2.40
C LYS A 50 12.57 10.26 2.85
N ILE A 51 11.27 10.02 2.91
CA ILE A 51 10.32 11.03 3.38
C ILE A 51 10.61 11.40 4.82
N LEU A 52 10.88 10.40 5.67
CA LEU A 52 11.22 10.66 7.07
C LEU A 52 12.48 11.50 7.18
N LEU A 53 13.51 11.19 6.39
CA LEU A 53 14.75 11.97 6.37
C LEU A 53 14.48 13.42 5.99
N ASP A 54 13.68 13.62 4.94
CA ASP A 54 13.35 14.96 4.47
C ASP A 54 12.58 15.76 5.52
N GLU A 55 11.84 15.08 6.38
CA GLU A 55 11.08 15.72 7.44
C GLU A 55 11.88 15.88 8.73
N GLY A 56 13.14 15.50 8.70
CA GLY A 56 14.01 15.65 9.87
C GLY A 56 13.83 14.61 10.96
N GLU A 57 13.13 13.51 10.64
CA GLU A 57 12.92 12.45 11.61
C GLU A 57 14.13 11.52 11.66
N LYS A 58 14.49 11.11 12.86
CA LYS A 58 15.64 10.24 13.07
C LYS A 58 15.21 8.80 13.25
N ILE A 59 14.58 8.25 12.20
CA ILE A 59 14.10 6.89 12.18
C ILE A 59 14.86 6.14 11.09
N GLY A 60 15.58 5.09 11.49
CA GLY A 60 16.40 4.34 10.55
C GLY A 60 15.61 3.42 9.65
N LEU A 61 16.25 3.01 8.55
CA LEU A 61 15.62 2.14 7.56
C LEU A 61 15.19 0.79 8.16
N ALA A 62 16.03 0.21 9.04
CA ALA A 62 15.68 -1.05 9.70
C ALA A 62 14.41 -0.92 10.52
N THR A 63 14.21 0.21 11.19
CA THR A 63 12.99 0.47 11.95
C THR A 63 11.79 0.59 11.03
N VAL A 64 11.98 1.26 9.89
CA VAL A 64 10.90 1.40 8.89
C VAL A 64 10.45 0.01 8.42
N TYR A 65 11.38 -0.86 8.06
CA TYR A 65 11.05 -2.23 7.63
C TYR A 65 10.30 -2.99 8.73
N ARG A 66 10.78 -2.87 9.97
CA ARG A 66 10.15 -3.57 11.09
C ARG A 66 8.72 -3.09 11.30
N VAL A 67 8.51 -1.77 11.26
CA VAL A 67 7.19 -1.20 11.47
C VAL A 67 6.24 -1.62 10.34
N LEU A 68 6.68 -1.53 9.10
CA LEU A 68 5.86 -1.92 7.95
C LEU A 68 5.48 -3.40 8.02
N THR A 69 6.41 -4.26 8.43
CA THR A 69 6.14 -5.68 8.61
C THR A 69 5.09 -5.90 9.71
N GLN A 70 5.18 -5.14 10.80
CA GLN A 70 4.20 -5.22 11.89
C GLN A 70 2.83 -4.73 11.42
N PHE A 71 2.80 -3.69 10.60
CA PHE A 71 1.55 -3.18 10.04
C PHE A 71 0.92 -4.21 9.10
N GLU A 72 1.73 -4.88 8.32
CA GLU A 72 1.23 -5.94 7.43
C GLU A 72 0.62 -7.08 8.24
N ALA A 73 1.33 -7.54 9.27
CA ALA A 73 0.85 -8.62 10.12
C ALA A 73 -0.45 -8.24 10.84
N ALA A 74 -0.62 -6.97 11.17
CA ALA A 74 -1.82 -6.46 11.84
C ALA A 74 -2.96 -6.15 10.88
N GLY A 75 -2.72 -6.24 9.58
CA GLY A 75 -3.75 -5.97 8.58
C GLY A 75 -3.95 -4.50 8.25
N LEU A 76 -3.07 -3.61 8.72
CA LEU A 76 -3.15 -2.18 8.41
C LEU A 76 -2.70 -1.86 7.01
N VAL A 77 -1.73 -2.60 6.51
CA VAL A 77 -1.19 -2.39 5.17
C VAL A 77 -1.17 -3.70 4.41
N ARG A 78 -1.13 -3.58 3.10
CA ARG A 78 -0.89 -4.69 2.18
C ARG A 78 0.46 -4.48 1.55
N ARG A 79 1.21 -5.56 1.41
CA ARG A 79 2.48 -5.55 0.69
C ARG A 79 2.26 -6.15 -0.68
N HIS A 80 2.75 -5.46 -1.70
CA HIS A 80 2.69 -5.94 -3.08
C HIS A 80 4.10 -6.20 -3.57
N TYR A 81 4.30 -7.36 -4.18
CA TYR A 81 5.57 -7.76 -4.76
C TYR A 81 5.44 -7.63 -6.26
N PHE A 82 6.06 -6.60 -6.82
CA PHE A 82 6.01 -6.37 -8.26
C PHE A 82 7.31 -6.83 -8.90
N GLU A 83 7.18 -7.43 -10.08
CA GLU A 83 8.34 -7.91 -10.83
C GLU A 83 9.24 -6.73 -11.19
N GLY A 84 10.56 -6.93 -11.00
CA GLY A 84 11.56 -5.94 -11.35
C GLY A 84 11.71 -4.79 -10.37
N GLY A 85 11.05 -4.84 -9.23
CA GLY A 85 11.10 -3.76 -8.26
C GLY A 85 11.08 -4.24 -6.83
N ASN A 86 11.21 -3.29 -5.91
CA ASN A 86 11.07 -3.56 -4.50
C ASN A 86 9.60 -3.75 -4.13
N SER A 87 9.37 -4.38 -2.99
CA SER A 87 8.03 -4.44 -2.44
C SER A 87 7.51 -3.04 -2.18
N VAL A 88 6.21 -2.82 -2.40
CA VAL A 88 5.55 -1.58 -2.04
C VAL A 88 4.43 -1.87 -1.06
N PHE A 89 4.09 -0.86 -0.29
CA PHE A 89 3.08 -0.96 0.77
C PHE A 89 1.98 0.04 0.51
N GLU A 90 0.76 -0.34 0.82
CA GLU A 90 -0.36 0.59 0.78
C GLU A 90 -1.28 0.31 1.96
N LEU A 91 -2.01 1.33 2.37
CA LEU A 91 -2.98 1.15 3.44
C LEU A 91 -4.08 0.20 2.99
N ASN A 92 -4.47 -0.69 3.89
CA ASN A 92 -5.53 -1.65 3.63
C ASN A 92 -6.88 -1.01 3.96
N ARG A 93 -7.25 -0.03 3.15
CA ARG A 93 -8.49 0.72 3.33
C ARG A 93 -9.25 0.77 2.02
N GLY A 94 -10.57 0.75 2.14
CA GLY A 94 -11.41 0.78 0.98
C GLY A 94 -11.57 -0.59 0.34
N GLY A 95 -12.13 -0.62 -0.84
CA GLY A 95 -12.42 -1.85 -1.53
C GLY A 95 -11.18 -2.48 -2.16
N HIS A 96 -11.38 -3.69 -2.61
CA HIS A 96 -10.36 -4.40 -3.35
C HIS A 96 -10.05 -3.70 -4.67
N HIS A 97 -8.79 -3.66 -5.04
CA HIS A 97 -8.39 -3.17 -6.35
C HIS A 97 -7.19 -3.96 -6.87
N ASP A 98 -7.04 -3.94 -8.18
CA ASP A 98 -5.96 -4.58 -8.88
C ASP A 98 -4.98 -3.53 -9.37
N HIS A 99 -3.85 -3.96 -9.90
CA HIS A 99 -2.76 -3.05 -10.24
C HIS A 99 -2.26 -3.28 -11.65
N ILE A 100 -1.80 -2.21 -12.30
CA ILE A 100 -1.04 -2.31 -13.53
C ILE A 100 0.24 -1.51 -13.36
N VAL A 101 1.36 -2.12 -13.73
CA VAL A 101 2.70 -1.58 -13.48
C VAL A 101 3.40 -1.33 -14.81
N CYS A 102 3.99 -0.17 -14.95
CA CYS A 102 4.84 0.12 -16.12
C CYS A 102 6.23 -0.46 -15.88
N LEU A 103 6.66 -1.33 -16.76
CA LEU A 103 7.96 -1.97 -16.67
C LEU A 103 9.12 -1.01 -16.89
N LYS A 104 8.88 0.14 -17.52
CA LYS A 104 9.94 1.09 -17.81
C LYS A 104 10.12 2.13 -16.72
N CYS A 105 9.04 2.76 -16.27
CA CYS A 105 9.15 3.85 -15.29
C CYS A 105 8.68 3.48 -13.90
N GLY A 106 8.08 2.30 -13.73
CA GLY A 106 7.61 1.86 -12.42
C GLY A 106 6.27 2.46 -12.00
N ARG A 107 5.62 3.23 -12.84
CA ARG A 107 4.30 3.79 -12.54
C ARG A 107 3.32 2.67 -12.22
N ILE A 108 2.53 2.88 -11.17
CA ILE A 108 1.52 1.92 -10.74
C ILE A 108 0.17 2.61 -10.76
N ASP A 109 -0.77 2.05 -11.50
CA ASP A 109 -2.15 2.52 -11.48
C ASP A 109 -3.01 1.43 -10.88
N GLU A 110 -4.11 1.83 -10.25
CA GLU A 110 -5.08 0.91 -9.67
C GLU A 110 -6.32 0.87 -10.53
N PHE A 111 -6.96 -0.28 -10.56
CA PHE A 111 -8.22 -0.41 -11.29
C PHE A 111 -9.09 -1.47 -10.62
N THR A 112 -10.38 -1.40 -10.92
CA THR A 112 -11.35 -2.39 -10.50
C THR A 112 -12.24 -2.66 -11.69
N ASP A 113 -12.44 -3.93 -12.01
CA ASP A 113 -13.28 -4.32 -13.13
C ASP A 113 -14.20 -5.45 -12.70
N PRO A 114 -15.51 -5.18 -12.61
CA PRO A 114 -16.48 -6.21 -12.21
C PRO A 114 -16.50 -7.44 -13.11
N GLU A 115 -16.20 -7.28 -14.39
CA GLU A 115 -16.18 -8.42 -15.32
C GLU A 115 -15.03 -9.38 -15.00
N ILE A 116 -13.87 -8.82 -14.67
CA ILE A 116 -12.73 -9.65 -14.27
C ILE A 116 -13.07 -10.40 -12.99
N GLU A 117 -13.67 -9.72 -12.03
CA GLU A 117 -14.01 -10.35 -10.75
C GLU A 117 -15.04 -11.46 -10.93
N LYS A 118 -16.01 -11.26 -11.81
CA LYS A 118 -16.99 -12.29 -12.13
C LYS A 118 -16.34 -13.52 -12.74
N ARG A 119 -15.39 -13.32 -13.64
CA ARG A 119 -14.70 -14.43 -14.28
C ARG A 119 -13.86 -15.21 -13.27
N GLN A 120 -13.22 -14.51 -12.37
CA GLN A 120 -12.43 -15.17 -11.32
C GLN A 120 -13.31 -16.00 -10.40
N GLN A 121 -14.47 -15.48 -10.04
CA GLN A 121 -15.42 -16.21 -9.21
C GLN A 121 -15.93 -17.46 -9.94
N ALA A 122 -16.25 -17.31 -11.22
CA ALA A 122 -16.72 -18.43 -12.02
C ALA A 122 -15.67 -19.54 -12.11
N ILE A 123 -14.41 -19.16 -12.28
CA ILE A 123 -13.30 -20.13 -12.33
C ILE A 123 -13.18 -20.87 -11.01
N ALA A 124 -13.24 -20.14 -9.90
CA ALA A 124 -13.17 -20.75 -8.58
C ALA A 124 -14.31 -21.75 -8.38
N ASP A 125 -15.53 -21.35 -8.76
CA ASP A 125 -16.71 -22.20 -8.64
C ASP A 125 -16.57 -23.48 -9.47
N GLN A 126 -16.08 -23.34 -10.71
CA GLN A 126 -15.88 -24.49 -11.61
C GLN A 126 -14.89 -25.49 -11.03
N LEU A 127 -13.89 -24.99 -10.33
CA LEU A 127 -12.85 -25.84 -9.76
C LEU A 127 -13.17 -26.29 -8.35
N GLY A 128 -14.29 -25.87 -7.80
CA GLY A 128 -14.73 -26.29 -6.46
C GLY A 128 -14.07 -25.53 -5.33
N PHE A 129 -13.64 -24.32 -5.58
CA PHE A 129 -12.99 -23.50 -4.55
C PHE A 129 -13.95 -22.44 -4.02
N GLU A 130 -13.86 -22.19 -2.72
CA GLU A 130 -14.48 -21.03 -2.11
C GLU A 130 -13.46 -19.90 -2.18
N LEU A 131 -13.70 -18.92 -3.06
CA LEU A 131 -12.74 -17.84 -3.29
C LEU A 131 -12.69 -16.91 -2.10
N GLN A 132 -11.51 -16.81 -1.48
CA GLN A 132 -11.31 -15.95 -0.32
C GLN A 132 -10.71 -14.59 -0.68
N ASP A 133 -9.80 -14.58 -1.64
CA ASP A 133 -9.09 -13.37 -2.04
C ASP A 133 -8.44 -13.60 -3.39
N HIS A 134 -8.04 -12.52 -4.04
CA HIS A 134 -7.26 -12.64 -5.27
C HIS A 134 -6.33 -11.44 -5.42
N SER A 135 -5.35 -11.62 -6.27
CA SER A 135 -4.39 -10.56 -6.59
C SER A 135 -4.16 -10.62 -8.10
N LEU A 136 -4.32 -9.50 -8.75
CA LEU A 136 -4.10 -9.40 -10.20
C LEU A 136 -3.17 -8.22 -10.47
N ILE A 137 -2.07 -8.51 -11.13
CA ILE A 137 -1.09 -7.49 -11.50
C ILE A 137 -0.84 -7.62 -12.99
N LEU A 138 -1.07 -6.53 -13.71
CA LEU A 138 -0.76 -6.46 -15.12
C LEU A 138 0.54 -5.69 -15.31
N TYR A 139 1.35 -6.13 -16.24
CA TYR A 139 2.63 -5.48 -16.54
C TYR A 139 2.61 -4.99 -17.98
N GLY A 140 3.00 -3.75 -18.18
CA GLY A 140 3.00 -3.17 -19.52
C GLY A 140 3.92 -1.97 -19.62
N VAL A 141 3.70 -1.16 -20.64
CA VAL A 141 4.46 0.06 -20.84
C VAL A 141 3.45 1.21 -20.94
N CYS A 142 3.52 2.16 -20.02
CA CYS A 142 2.54 3.24 -19.98
C CYS A 142 2.63 4.14 -21.22
N SER A 143 1.58 4.90 -21.47
CA SER A 143 1.50 5.76 -22.65
C SER A 143 2.67 6.73 -22.76
N HIS A 144 3.12 7.25 -21.63
CA HIS A 144 4.26 8.16 -21.61
C HIS A 144 5.55 7.47 -22.07
N CYS A 145 5.80 6.26 -21.57
CA CYS A 145 7.02 5.53 -21.93
C CYS A 145 6.98 4.97 -23.36
N GLN A 146 5.80 4.70 -23.90
CA GLN A 146 5.66 4.26 -25.28
C GLN A 146 6.14 5.35 -26.25
N LYS A 147 5.98 6.60 -25.89
CA LYS A 147 6.37 7.73 -26.72
C LYS A 147 7.86 8.01 -26.68
N LYS A 148 8.55 7.48 -25.68
CA LYS A 148 9.99 7.63 -25.54
C LYS A 148 10.67 6.45 -26.19
N LYS A 149 11.12 6.64 -27.40
CA LYS A 149 11.88 5.60 -28.09
C LYS A 149 13.35 5.97 -28.18
#